data_c0cc0a7c861a1fa2f0019f4fe87cb4a2
#
_entry.id   c0cc0a7c861a1fa2f0019f4fe87cb4a2
#
_cell.length_a   1.000
_cell.length_b   1.000
_cell.length_c   1.000
_cell.angle_alpha   90.00
_cell.angle_beta   90.00
_cell.angle_gamma   90.00
#
_symmetry.space_group_name_H-M   'P 1'
#
loop_
_entity.id
_entity.type
_entity.pdbx_description
1 polymer ?
#
loop_
_entity_poly.entity_id
_entity_poly.type
_entity_poly.pdbx_seq_one_letter_code
_entity_poly.pdbx_strand_id
1 'polypeptide(L)'
;LMNAVKQPCCFYGYDEYGFVLVKADSSDYQSIIEPDSLYMRVLKLYFDANQMGLVDPESSTQSYESFENKYKEGQILFCTWPWVAQPAYNTEARVKEGKGFMMADINDMVIYSYGCSSAGNQKVVMSIGSQAEDPKRLAAFIDWLYYPGGNPQQQGTDIRRYGRPGRLVLGIW
;
A
#
# COMPACT_ATOMS: atom_id res chain seq x y z
N LEU A 1 -11.90 10.36 -2.13
CA LEU A 1 -11.20 11.12 -1.08
C LEU A 1 -10.85 10.26 0.13
N MET A 2 -11.78 9.45 0.66
CA MET A 2 -11.51 8.61 1.85
C MET A 2 -10.33 7.66 1.66
N ASN A 3 -10.19 7.04 0.50
CA ASN A 3 -9.04 6.15 0.23
C ASN A 3 -7.70 6.89 0.18
N ALA A 4 -7.66 8.11 -0.30
CA ALA A 4 -6.43 8.90 -0.36
C ALA A 4 -5.92 9.26 1.04
N VAL A 5 -6.81 9.62 1.96
CA VAL A 5 -6.45 9.94 3.35
C VAL A 5 -6.15 8.69 4.15
N LYS A 6 -6.89 7.60 3.92
CA LYS A 6 -6.68 6.31 4.60
C LYS A 6 -5.29 5.75 4.34
N GLN A 7 -4.81 5.78 3.10
CA GLN A 7 -3.56 5.14 2.72
C GLN A 7 -2.35 5.64 3.53
N PRO A 8 -2.10 6.96 3.68
CA PRO A 8 -1.03 7.43 4.55
C PRO A 8 -1.22 7.05 6.02
N CYS A 9 -2.46 6.96 6.52
CA CYS A 9 -2.71 6.49 7.88
C CYS A 9 -2.23 5.04 8.07
N CYS A 10 -2.42 4.20 7.05
CA CYS A 10 -1.94 2.82 7.07
C CYS A 10 -0.41 2.71 7.16
N PHE A 11 0.33 3.68 6.63
CA PHE A 11 1.78 3.73 6.75
C PHE A 11 2.27 3.93 8.19
N TYR A 12 1.43 4.53 9.02
CA TYR A 12 1.69 4.70 10.46
C TYR A 12 1.05 3.61 11.31
N GLY A 13 0.60 2.53 10.68
CA GLY A 13 0.02 1.38 11.35
C GLY A 13 -1.45 1.50 11.69
N TYR A 14 -2.15 2.52 11.21
CA TYR A 14 -3.58 2.71 11.46
C TYR A 14 -4.41 2.29 10.26
N ASP A 15 -5.44 1.48 10.49
CA ASP A 15 -6.49 1.21 9.52
C ASP A 15 -7.80 1.87 9.97
N GLU A 16 -8.61 2.31 9.02
CA GLU A 16 -9.88 2.95 9.29
C GLU A 16 -11.00 1.91 9.30
N TYR A 17 -11.75 1.90 10.39
CA TYR A 17 -12.93 1.07 10.55
C TYR A 17 -14.12 1.92 11.02
N GLY A 18 -15.06 2.14 10.14
CA GLY A 18 -16.12 3.11 10.37
C GLY A 18 -15.55 4.52 10.47
N PHE A 19 -15.69 5.18 11.56
CA PHE A 19 -15.16 6.54 11.80
C PHE A 19 -14.01 6.54 12.82
N VAL A 20 -13.33 5.42 12.96
CA VAL A 20 -12.24 5.22 13.91
C VAL A 20 -11.00 4.70 13.19
N LEU A 21 -9.86 5.29 13.48
CA LEU A 21 -8.55 4.72 13.16
C LEU A 21 -8.15 3.78 14.28
N VAL A 22 -7.82 2.55 13.95
CA VAL A 22 -7.34 1.53 14.89
C VAL A 22 -5.93 1.13 14.51
N LYS A 23 -5.02 1.16 15.47
CA LYS A 23 -3.65 0.71 15.26
C LYS A 23 -3.59 -0.82 15.15
N ALA A 24 -2.76 -1.33 14.26
CA ALA A 24 -2.70 -2.77 13.96
C ALA A 24 -2.35 -3.66 15.16
N ASP A 25 -1.60 -3.13 16.13
CA ASP A 25 -1.27 -3.79 17.38
C ASP A 25 -2.32 -3.57 18.49
N SER A 26 -3.42 -2.88 18.16
CA SER A 26 -4.50 -2.52 19.09
C SER A 26 -4.06 -1.66 20.29
N SER A 27 -2.90 -1.03 20.22
CA SER A 27 -2.37 -0.20 21.31
C SER A 27 -2.98 1.19 21.34
N ASP A 28 -3.61 1.64 20.25
CA ASP A 28 -4.16 2.97 20.11
C ASP A 28 -5.35 3.00 19.15
N TYR A 29 -6.26 3.92 19.38
CA TYR A 29 -7.36 4.24 18.47
C TYR A 29 -7.65 5.74 18.50
N GLN A 30 -8.09 6.28 17.37
CA GLN A 30 -8.37 7.71 17.21
C GLN A 30 -9.68 7.90 16.45
N SER A 31 -10.52 8.81 16.86
CA SER A 31 -11.65 9.21 16.03
C SER A 31 -11.14 10.03 14.84
N ILE A 32 -11.65 9.79 13.64
CA ILE A 32 -11.25 10.55 12.44
C ILE A 32 -11.63 12.03 12.52
N ILE A 33 -12.60 12.39 13.35
CA ILE A 33 -13.07 13.78 13.52
C ILE A 33 -12.33 14.54 14.61
N GLU A 34 -11.46 13.89 15.38
CA GLU A 34 -10.64 14.59 16.36
C GLU A 34 -9.62 15.50 15.66
N PRO A 35 -9.50 16.78 16.08
CA PRO A 35 -8.64 17.74 15.39
C PRO A 35 -7.17 17.30 15.26
N ASP A 36 -6.67 16.58 16.25
CA ASP A 36 -5.28 16.13 16.33
C ASP A 36 -5.09 14.70 15.80
N SER A 37 -6.15 14.06 15.30
CA SER A 37 -6.06 12.71 14.75
C SER A 37 -5.11 12.66 13.53
N LEU A 38 -4.50 11.51 13.32
CA LEU A 38 -3.67 11.29 12.14
C LEU A 38 -4.46 11.51 10.84
N TYR A 39 -5.75 11.16 10.83
CA TYR A 39 -6.63 11.39 9.70
C TYR A 39 -6.74 12.87 9.34
N MET A 40 -6.99 13.72 10.33
CA MET A 40 -7.10 15.17 10.12
C MET A 40 -5.77 15.79 9.69
N ARG A 41 -4.65 15.31 10.21
CA ARG A 41 -3.32 15.75 9.78
C ARG A 41 -3.05 15.40 8.30
N VAL A 42 -3.42 14.20 7.88
CA VAL A 42 -3.28 13.77 6.47
C VAL A 42 -4.25 14.55 5.58
N LEU A 43 -5.49 14.76 6.04
CA LEU A 43 -6.46 15.58 5.31
C LEU A 43 -5.96 17.00 5.11
N LYS A 44 -5.38 17.59 6.15
CA LYS A 44 -4.76 18.93 6.05
C LYS A 44 -3.59 18.94 5.05
N LEU A 45 -2.76 17.92 5.03
CA LEU A 45 -1.68 17.80 4.06
C LEU A 45 -2.21 17.84 2.62
N TYR A 46 -3.26 17.09 2.31
CA TYR A 46 -3.89 17.11 0.99
C TYR A 46 -4.57 18.46 0.68
N PHE A 47 -5.19 19.08 1.67
CA PHE A 47 -5.75 20.41 1.51
C PHE A 47 -4.65 21.43 1.17
N ASP A 48 -3.56 21.47 1.92
CA ASP A 48 -2.45 22.39 1.68
C ASP A 48 -1.81 22.13 0.31
N ALA A 49 -1.60 20.87 -0.06
CA ALA A 49 -1.10 20.50 -1.39
C ALA A 49 -2.03 20.97 -2.52
N ASN A 50 -3.32 20.85 -2.31
CA ASN A 50 -4.30 21.35 -3.29
C ASN A 50 -4.27 22.88 -3.43
N GLN A 51 -4.12 23.62 -2.33
CA GLN A 51 -3.96 25.08 -2.36
C GLN A 51 -2.69 25.50 -3.12
N MET A 52 -1.67 24.67 -3.08
CA MET A 52 -0.40 24.88 -3.81
C MET A 52 -0.48 24.46 -5.29
N GLY A 53 -1.61 23.92 -5.75
CA GLY A 53 -1.77 23.41 -7.12
C GLY A 53 -1.03 22.10 -7.40
N LEU A 54 -0.66 21.35 -6.36
CA LEU A 54 0.10 20.09 -6.47
C LEU A 54 -0.80 18.85 -6.62
N VAL A 55 -2.12 19.00 -6.40
CA VAL A 55 -3.08 17.92 -6.57
C VAL A 55 -3.71 18.03 -7.95
N ASP A 56 -3.76 16.89 -8.66
CA ASP A 56 -4.44 16.82 -9.96
C ASP A 56 -5.89 17.30 -9.84
N PRO A 57 -6.32 18.30 -10.61
CA PRO A 57 -7.69 18.82 -10.57
C PRO A 57 -8.76 17.75 -10.82
N GLU A 58 -8.42 16.70 -11.58
CA GLU A 58 -9.31 15.59 -11.88
C GLU A 58 -9.26 14.46 -10.84
N SER A 59 -8.46 14.60 -9.80
CA SER A 59 -8.20 13.54 -8.79
C SER A 59 -9.47 12.96 -8.13
N SER A 60 -10.57 13.72 -8.12
CA SER A 60 -11.84 13.27 -7.54
C SER A 60 -12.79 12.59 -8.54
N THR A 61 -12.55 12.74 -9.84
CA THR A 61 -13.47 12.32 -10.92
C THR A 61 -12.84 11.37 -11.92
N GLN A 62 -11.52 11.34 -12.02
CA GLN A 62 -10.81 10.50 -13.00
C GLN A 62 -10.99 9.00 -12.72
N SER A 63 -11.02 8.21 -13.79
CA SER A 63 -10.99 6.76 -13.72
C SER A 63 -9.59 6.25 -13.38
N TYR A 64 -9.50 4.98 -12.92
CA TYR A 64 -8.21 4.32 -12.69
C TYR A 64 -7.36 4.27 -13.97
N GLU A 65 -7.98 4.02 -15.13
CA GLU A 65 -7.29 3.98 -16.42
C GLU A 65 -6.71 5.35 -16.82
N SER A 66 -7.48 6.42 -16.62
CA SER A 66 -6.99 7.79 -16.84
C SER A 66 -5.79 8.12 -15.95
N PHE A 67 -5.87 7.76 -14.68
CA PHE A 67 -4.78 7.91 -13.73
C PHE A 67 -3.53 7.11 -14.14
N GLU A 68 -3.69 5.85 -14.56
CA GLU A 68 -2.57 5.02 -15.04
C GLU A 68 -1.91 5.59 -16.29
N ASN A 69 -2.70 6.16 -17.22
CA ASN A 69 -2.18 6.81 -18.42
C ASN A 69 -1.37 8.06 -18.08
N LYS A 70 -1.83 8.89 -17.16
CA LYS A 70 -1.06 10.05 -16.65
C LYS A 70 0.29 9.62 -16.05
N TYR A 71 0.33 8.47 -15.40
CA TYR A 71 1.59 7.87 -14.93
C TYR A 71 2.51 7.48 -16.09
N LYS A 72 1.98 6.77 -17.07
CA LYS A 72 2.75 6.35 -18.27
C LYS A 72 3.31 7.53 -19.05
N GLU A 73 2.58 8.64 -19.04
CA GLU A 73 3.00 9.90 -19.68
C GLU A 73 3.96 10.74 -18.84
N GLY A 74 4.19 10.36 -17.58
CA GLY A 74 5.08 11.08 -16.68
C GLY A 74 4.51 12.37 -16.12
N GLN A 75 3.19 12.52 -16.10
CA GLN A 75 2.51 13.70 -15.56
C GLN A 75 2.36 13.67 -14.03
N ILE A 76 2.58 12.51 -13.41
CA ILE A 76 2.46 12.30 -11.97
C ILE A 76 3.83 12.04 -11.39
N LEU A 77 4.25 12.86 -10.42
CA LEU A 77 5.55 12.76 -9.78
C LEU A 77 5.57 11.88 -8.53
N PHE A 78 4.40 11.70 -7.91
CA PHE A 78 4.29 11.04 -6.63
C PHE A 78 2.99 10.25 -6.51
N CYS A 79 3.08 9.05 -5.95
CA CYS A 79 1.92 8.21 -5.63
C CYS A 79 2.15 7.41 -4.37
N THR A 80 1.10 7.28 -3.58
CA THR A 80 1.08 6.40 -2.41
C THR A 80 0.83 4.93 -2.76
N TRP A 81 0.56 4.61 -4.03
CA TRP A 81 0.28 3.25 -4.50
C TRP A 81 1.47 2.67 -5.25
N PRO A 82 2.33 1.88 -4.60
CA PRO A 82 3.57 1.37 -5.21
C PRO A 82 3.32 0.46 -6.41
N TRP A 83 2.20 -0.26 -6.43
CA TRP A 83 1.86 -1.17 -7.52
C TRP A 83 1.48 -0.46 -8.83
N VAL A 84 1.17 0.83 -8.81
CA VAL A 84 0.84 1.58 -10.02
C VAL A 84 2.10 2.14 -10.67
N ALA A 85 2.92 2.84 -9.93
CA ALA A 85 4.04 3.59 -10.48
C ALA A 85 5.13 2.70 -11.10
N GLN A 86 5.57 1.67 -10.38
CA GLN A 86 6.63 0.78 -10.86
C GLN A 86 6.24 0.01 -12.12
N PRO A 87 5.15 -0.75 -12.17
CA PRO A 87 4.82 -1.53 -13.37
C PRO A 87 4.32 -0.67 -14.52
N ALA A 88 3.69 0.47 -14.26
CA ALA A 88 3.12 1.29 -15.32
C ALA A 88 4.15 2.19 -16.01
N TYR A 89 5.13 2.70 -15.26
CA TYR A 89 6.09 3.68 -15.76
C TYR A 89 7.50 3.13 -15.97
N ASN A 90 8.00 2.26 -15.09
CA ASN A 90 9.37 1.77 -15.10
C ASN A 90 9.60 0.76 -16.23
N THR A 91 9.69 1.22 -17.46
CA THR A 91 10.19 0.41 -18.57
C THR A 91 11.71 0.26 -18.46
N GLU A 92 12.26 -0.80 -19.05
CA GLU A 92 13.71 -1.03 -19.06
C GLU A 92 14.49 0.17 -19.63
N ALA A 93 13.96 0.81 -20.67
CA ALA A 93 14.55 1.99 -21.27
C ALA A 93 14.61 3.16 -20.30
N ARG A 94 13.51 3.47 -19.62
CA ARG A 94 13.45 4.58 -18.66
C ARG A 94 14.35 4.35 -17.44
N VAL A 95 14.42 3.12 -16.95
CA VAL A 95 15.32 2.76 -15.85
C VAL A 95 16.78 2.92 -16.24
N LYS A 96 17.16 2.51 -17.45
CA LYS A 96 18.52 2.71 -17.99
C LYS A 96 18.88 4.18 -18.16
N GLU A 97 17.91 5.03 -18.45
CA GLU A 97 18.09 6.48 -18.56
C GLU A 97 18.11 7.20 -17.19
N GLY A 98 17.96 6.46 -16.09
CA GLY A 98 17.84 7.05 -14.76
C GLY A 98 16.50 7.75 -14.50
N LYS A 99 15.50 7.52 -15.37
CA LYS A 99 14.17 8.09 -15.29
C LYS A 99 13.20 7.03 -14.82
N GLY A 100 13.18 6.75 -13.55
CA GLY A 100 12.28 5.73 -13.00
C GLY A 100 11.70 6.17 -11.66
N PHE A 101 10.55 5.62 -11.32
CA PHE A 101 10.05 5.74 -9.95
C PHE A 101 10.81 4.79 -9.05
N MET A 102 11.24 5.27 -7.92
CA MET A 102 11.80 4.46 -6.85
C MET A 102 10.94 4.55 -5.59
N MET A 103 11.01 3.53 -4.78
CA MET A 103 10.38 3.58 -3.47
C MET A 103 11.24 4.38 -2.51
N ALA A 104 10.62 5.34 -1.81
CA ALA A 104 11.26 6.02 -0.70
C ALA A 104 10.96 5.32 0.61
N ASP A 105 11.97 5.17 1.44
CA ASP A 105 11.79 4.67 2.81
C ASP A 105 11.19 5.78 3.69
N ILE A 106 10.17 5.46 4.45
CA ILE A 106 9.62 6.34 5.48
C ILE A 106 10.19 5.88 6.82
N ASN A 107 11.08 6.70 7.40
CA ASN A 107 11.90 6.31 8.56
C ASN A 107 11.06 5.97 9.81
N ASP A 108 9.91 6.61 9.98
CA ASP A 108 9.07 6.46 11.17
C ASP A 108 7.97 5.39 11.00
N MET A 109 8.03 4.64 9.92
CA MET A 109 7.03 3.63 9.64
C MET A 109 7.37 2.32 10.34
N VAL A 110 6.53 1.94 11.28
CA VAL A 110 6.72 0.73 12.10
C VAL A 110 5.92 -0.45 11.56
N ILE A 111 4.67 -0.23 11.17
CA ILE A 111 3.74 -1.27 10.71
C ILE A 111 2.87 -0.71 9.58
N TYR A 112 2.71 -1.48 8.52
CA TYR A 112 1.71 -1.19 7.48
C TYR A 112 0.44 -2.00 7.75
N SER A 113 -0.70 -1.33 7.89
CA SER A 113 -1.93 -1.96 8.38
C SER A 113 -3.09 -1.96 7.37
N TYR A 114 -2.84 -1.73 6.10
CA TYR A 114 -3.92 -1.67 5.11
C TYR A 114 -4.72 -2.98 5.03
N GLY A 115 -6.01 -2.90 5.30
CA GLY A 115 -6.91 -4.05 5.26
C GLY A 115 -6.85 -4.96 6.49
N CYS A 116 -6.20 -4.54 7.57
CA CYS A 116 -6.11 -5.31 8.82
C CYS A 116 -7.38 -5.22 9.68
N SER A 117 -8.35 -4.40 9.31
CA SER A 117 -9.58 -4.14 10.07
C SER A 117 -10.55 -5.33 10.15
N SER A 118 -10.34 -6.38 9.35
CA SER A 118 -11.15 -7.60 9.42
C SER A 118 -10.29 -8.85 9.46
N ALA A 119 -10.63 -9.78 10.37
CA ALA A 119 -9.97 -11.07 10.42
C ALA A 119 -10.13 -11.79 9.07
N GLY A 120 -9.01 -12.19 8.48
CA GLY A 120 -8.98 -12.88 7.19
C GLY A 120 -9.33 -12.00 5.98
N ASN A 121 -9.46 -10.68 6.17
CA ASN A 121 -9.75 -9.70 5.11
C ASN A 121 -10.94 -10.05 4.19
N GLN A 122 -11.77 -11.02 4.57
CA GLN A 122 -12.93 -11.54 3.82
C GLN A 122 -12.65 -11.85 2.34
N LYS A 123 -11.39 -12.03 1.97
CA LYS A 123 -10.98 -12.37 0.61
C LYS A 123 -10.39 -13.77 0.57
N VAL A 124 -10.84 -14.55 -0.38
CA VAL A 124 -10.17 -15.81 -0.72
C VAL A 124 -8.87 -15.46 -1.42
N VAL A 125 -7.74 -15.65 -0.74
CA VAL A 125 -6.41 -15.34 -1.26
C VAL A 125 -5.87 -16.49 -2.10
N MET A 126 -6.19 -17.73 -1.71
CA MET A 126 -5.83 -18.94 -2.42
C MET A 126 -7.01 -19.91 -2.44
N SER A 127 -7.17 -20.64 -3.52
CA SER A 127 -8.14 -21.72 -3.64
C SER A 127 -7.54 -22.89 -4.41
N ILE A 128 -8.03 -24.09 -4.15
CA ILE A 128 -7.68 -25.30 -4.89
C ILE A 128 -8.80 -25.56 -5.89
N GLY A 129 -8.43 -25.69 -7.18
CA GLY A 129 -9.40 -25.98 -8.22
C GLY A 129 -10.09 -27.33 -7.99
N SER A 130 -11.38 -27.40 -8.30
CA SER A 130 -12.18 -28.64 -8.14
C SER A 130 -11.70 -29.80 -9.04
N GLN A 131 -10.91 -29.50 -10.06
CA GLN A 131 -10.33 -30.48 -10.99
C GLN A 131 -8.86 -30.79 -10.70
N ALA A 132 -8.36 -30.39 -9.53
CA ALA A 132 -6.97 -30.68 -9.16
C ALA A 132 -6.78 -32.19 -8.99
N GLU A 133 -5.71 -32.73 -9.61
CA GLU A 133 -5.39 -34.16 -9.52
C GLU A 133 -5.08 -34.62 -8.08
N ASP A 134 -4.38 -33.78 -7.34
CA ASP A 134 -4.03 -34.06 -5.92
C ASP A 134 -4.32 -32.84 -5.04
N PRO A 135 -5.56 -32.65 -4.61
CA PRO A 135 -5.92 -31.52 -3.77
C PRO A 135 -5.28 -31.58 -2.38
N LYS A 136 -4.94 -32.77 -1.87
CA LYS A 136 -4.27 -32.93 -0.57
C LYS A 136 -2.85 -32.41 -0.63
N ARG A 137 -2.12 -32.68 -1.72
CA ARG A 137 -0.76 -32.16 -1.92
C ARG A 137 -0.74 -30.64 -2.07
N LEU A 138 -1.72 -30.08 -2.77
CA LEU A 138 -1.88 -28.62 -2.89
C LEU A 138 -2.23 -27.98 -1.55
N ALA A 139 -3.08 -28.59 -0.76
CA ALA A 139 -3.40 -28.12 0.59
C ALA A 139 -2.14 -28.17 1.50
N ALA A 140 -1.37 -29.24 1.45
CA ALA A 140 -0.12 -29.35 2.18
C ALA A 140 0.92 -28.30 1.73
N PHE A 141 0.95 -27.96 0.45
CA PHE A 141 1.81 -26.87 -0.05
C PHE A 141 1.36 -25.50 0.47
N ILE A 142 0.06 -25.23 0.50
CA ILE A 142 -0.47 -23.99 1.07
C ILE A 142 -0.13 -23.92 2.56
N ASP A 143 -0.34 -24.99 3.30
CA ASP A 143 0.00 -25.07 4.72
C ASP A 143 1.50 -24.84 4.97
N TRP A 144 2.36 -25.42 4.14
CA TRP A 144 3.80 -25.17 4.19
C TRP A 144 4.19 -23.71 3.93
N LEU A 145 3.48 -22.98 3.05
CA LEU A 145 3.72 -21.55 2.82
C LEU A 145 3.44 -20.70 4.07
N TYR A 146 2.46 -21.11 4.88
CA TYR A 146 2.09 -20.43 6.13
C TYR A 146 2.82 -20.94 7.36
N TYR A 147 3.51 -22.07 7.24
CA TYR A 147 4.23 -22.64 8.37
C TYR A 147 5.49 -21.83 8.71
N PRO A 148 5.66 -21.34 9.96
CA PRO A 148 6.79 -20.48 10.32
C PRO A 148 8.17 -21.06 10.08
N GLY A 149 8.30 -22.38 10.04
CA GLY A 149 9.53 -23.12 9.76
C GLY A 149 9.61 -23.71 8.35
N GLY A 150 8.57 -23.56 7.53
CA GLY A 150 8.45 -24.32 6.27
C GLY A 150 9.06 -23.66 5.04
N ASN A 151 9.20 -22.34 5.02
CA ASN A 151 9.74 -21.62 3.88
C ASN A 151 11.14 -21.06 4.16
N PRO A 152 12.23 -21.68 3.62
CA PRO A 152 13.58 -21.18 3.81
C PRO A 152 13.80 -19.76 3.31
N GLN A 153 13.00 -19.29 2.35
CA GLN A 153 13.04 -17.91 1.88
C GLN A 153 12.42 -16.95 2.90
N GLN A 154 11.48 -17.39 3.71
CA GLN A 154 10.98 -16.62 4.85
C GLN A 154 11.93 -16.66 6.04
N GLN A 155 12.70 -17.74 6.21
CA GLN A 155 13.73 -17.84 7.24
C GLN A 155 15.01 -17.06 6.90
N GLY A 156 15.36 -16.92 5.62
CA GLY A 156 16.56 -16.21 5.16
C GLY A 156 16.32 -14.73 4.84
N THR A 157 15.11 -14.35 4.60
CA THR A 157 14.70 -12.96 4.55
C THR A 157 14.35 -12.55 5.97
N ASP A 158 15.36 -12.04 6.66
CA ASP A 158 15.12 -11.21 7.83
C ASP A 158 13.86 -10.37 7.52
N ILE A 159 12.80 -10.60 8.28
CA ILE A 159 11.57 -9.82 8.22
C ILE A 159 11.87 -8.32 8.18
N ARG A 160 13.04 -7.91 8.69
CA ARG A 160 13.64 -6.59 8.55
C ARG A 160 14.03 -6.19 7.12
N ARG A 161 14.19 -7.11 6.17
CA ARG A 161 14.49 -6.76 4.77
C ARG A 161 13.25 -6.65 3.87
N TYR A 162 12.19 -7.41 4.14
CA TYR A 162 10.92 -7.31 3.41
C TYR A 162 9.79 -6.75 4.27
N GLY A 163 9.92 -6.78 5.57
CA GLY A 163 8.96 -6.27 6.54
C GLY A 163 9.29 -4.86 7.04
N ARG A 164 9.98 -4.06 6.25
CA ARG A 164 9.83 -2.62 6.46
C ARG A 164 8.51 -2.22 5.79
N PRO A 165 7.44 -2.12 6.58
CA PRO A 165 6.18 -1.63 6.06
C PRO A 165 6.45 -0.22 5.56
N GLY A 166 5.95 0.08 4.39
CA GLY A 166 5.85 1.42 3.94
C GLY A 166 7.01 2.01 3.16
N ARG A 167 7.12 1.60 1.92
CA ARG A 167 7.85 2.37 0.94
C ARG A 167 6.89 3.23 0.14
N LEU A 168 7.16 4.50 0.13
CA LEU A 168 6.49 5.47 -0.71
C LEU A 168 7.15 5.46 -2.10
N VAL A 169 6.36 5.54 -3.16
CA VAL A 169 6.92 5.65 -4.51
C VAL A 169 7.09 7.12 -4.86
N LEU A 170 8.33 7.56 -4.98
CA LEU A 170 8.66 8.90 -5.44
C LEU A 170 9.20 8.83 -6.87
N GLY A 171 8.78 9.77 -7.70
CA GLY A 171 9.43 10.03 -8.98
C GLY A 171 10.67 10.91 -8.77
N ILE A 172 11.79 10.47 -9.31
CA ILE A 172 13.00 11.29 -9.39
C ILE A 172 13.17 11.67 -10.86
N TRP A 173 13.23 12.94 -11.11
CA TRP A 173 13.55 13.52 -12.41
C TRP A 173 14.96 14.03 -12.42
#